data_792b4d817a7aafeb1749d617f996d6a8
#
_entry.id   792b4d817a7aafeb1749d617f996d6a8
#
_cell.length_a   1.000
_cell.length_b   1.000
_cell.length_c   1.000
_cell.angle_alpha   90.00
_cell.angle_beta   90.00
_cell.angle_gamma   90.00
#
_symmetry.space_group_name_H-M   'P 1'
#
loop_
_entity.id
_entity.type
_entity.pdbx_description
1 polymer ?
#
loop_
_entity_poly.entity_id
_entity_poly.type
_entity_poly.pdbx_seq_one_letter_code
_entity_poly.pdbx_strand_id
1 'polypeptide(L)'
;MIETTNLFLRELRADDLDAVHAYGSDPEVVQYVPWGPNTKQVSLDFIESQLEKAKADPRIEYVFAVVPRGEDRLVGTVGIYLDGHQAMLGYAYDRRAWGRGFATEAAITMVEMAFDVLGVRRVWAACDPANTASARVLQKCGMVLEGRLRHDSDIRGELRDTLVWGLLESEWNELREATT
;
A
#
# COMPACT_ATOMS: atom_id res chain seq x y z
N MET A 1 -11.06 10.47 -6.70
CA MET A 1 -10.91 9.26 -7.52
C MET A 1 -9.75 9.50 -8.48
N ILE A 2 -8.81 8.58 -8.59
CA ILE A 2 -7.67 8.63 -9.51
C ILE A 2 -7.87 7.51 -10.53
N GLU A 3 -7.72 7.82 -11.80
CA GLU A 3 -7.83 6.85 -12.89
C GLU A 3 -6.46 6.53 -13.46
N THR A 4 -6.18 5.27 -13.65
CA THR A 4 -4.94 4.77 -14.26
C THR A 4 -5.27 3.94 -15.51
N THR A 5 -4.28 3.29 -16.12
CA THR A 5 -4.50 2.47 -17.32
C THR A 5 -5.48 1.33 -17.05
N ASN A 6 -5.32 0.62 -15.93
CA ASN A 6 -6.11 -0.58 -15.63
C ASN A 6 -6.95 -0.46 -14.35
N LEU A 7 -6.83 0.64 -13.59
CA LEU A 7 -7.41 0.76 -12.26
C LEU A 7 -8.19 2.06 -12.06
N PHE A 8 -9.12 2.00 -11.11
CA PHE A 8 -9.65 3.13 -10.38
C PHE A 8 -9.19 3.06 -8.93
N LEU A 9 -8.58 4.13 -8.43
CA LEU A 9 -8.28 4.31 -7.02
C LEU A 9 -9.31 5.27 -6.43
N ARG A 10 -10.15 4.79 -5.53
CA ARG A 10 -11.22 5.59 -4.91
C ARG A 10 -11.20 5.46 -3.39
N GLU A 11 -11.83 6.39 -2.72
CA GLU A 11 -12.07 6.26 -1.28
C GLU A 11 -12.81 4.95 -0.99
N LEU A 12 -12.51 4.36 0.18
CA LEU A 12 -13.26 3.22 0.69
C LEU A 12 -14.74 3.61 0.91
N ARG A 13 -15.62 2.62 0.88
CA ARG A 13 -17.06 2.75 1.12
C ARG A 13 -17.49 1.73 2.15
N ALA A 14 -18.59 1.97 2.82
CA ALA A 14 -19.13 1.03 3.82
C ALA A 14 -19.48 -0.34 3.23
N ASP A 15 -19.89 -0.37 1.95
CA ASP A 15 -20.22 -1.60 1.21
C ASP A 15 -19.00 -2.39 0.70
N ASP A 16 -17.79 -1.89 0.90
CA ASP A 16 -16.54 -2.61 0.60
C ASP A 16 -16.20 -3.72 1.62
N LEU A 17 -16.97 -3.87 2.71
CA LEU A 17 -16.65 -4.75 3.83
C LEU A 17 -16.33 -6.18 3.41
N ASP A 18 -17.16 -6.79 2.58
CA ASP A 18 -16.96 -8.18 2.18
C ASP A 18 -15.68 -8.36 1.32
N ALA A 19 -15.31 -7.34 0.56
CA ALA A 19 -14.09 -7.38 -0.24
C ALA A 19 -12.83 -7.15 0.62
N VAL A 20 -12.87 -6.19 1.55
CA VAL A 20 -11.79 -5.96 2.53
C VAL A 20 -11.61 -7.18 3.43
N HIS A 21 -12.70 -7.76 3.93
CA HIS A 21 -12.64 -8.96 4.76
C HIS A 21 -12.08 -10.17 4.00
N ALA A 22 -12.38 -10.31 2.72
CA ALA A 22 -11.90 -11.43 1.91
C ALA A 22 -10.36 -11.52 1.89
N TYR A 23 -9.66 -10.40 1.68
CA TYR A 23 -8.19 -10.42 1.73
C TYR A 23 -7.64 -10.29 3.16
N GLY A 24 -8.31 -9.56 4.04
CA GLY A 24 -7.86 -9.34 5.42
C GLY A 24 -7.95 -10.58 6.31
N SER A 25 -8.84 -11.53 6.00
CA SER A 25 -8.99 -12.79 6.71
C SER A 25 -8.21 -13.95 6.07
N ASP A 26 -7.62 -13.76 4.89
CA ASP A 26 -6.86 -14.81 4.21
C ASP A 26 -5.46 -14.97 4.81
N PRO A 27 -5.14 -16.14 5.42
CA PRO A 27 -3.84 -16.36 6.05
C PRO A 27 -2.65 -16.20 5.10
N GLU A 28 -2.80 -16.49 3.81
CA GLU A 28 -1.72 -16.32 2.84
C GLU A 28 -1.45 -14.85 2.51
N VAL A 29 -2.48 -14.01 2.56
CA VAL A 29 -2.32 -12.56 2.34
C VAL A 29 -1.60 -11.92 3.53
N VAL A 30 -1.97 -12.32 4.75
CA VAL A 30 -1.47 -11.69 5.97
C VAL A 30 -0.24 -12.38 6.57
N GLN A 31 0.33 -13.38 5.89
CA GLN A 31 1.44 -14.16 6.44
C GLN A 31 2.70 -13.35 6.77
N TYR A 32 2.91 -12.22 6.09
CA TYR A 32 4.09 -11.37 6.22
C TYR A 32 3.84 -10.03 6.90
N VAL A 33 2.67 -9.83 7.47
CA VAL A 33 2.30 -8.58 8.14
C VAL A 33 1.86 -8.82 9.57
N PRO A 34 2.04 -7.85 10.50
CA PRO A 34 1.72 -8.04 11.92
C PRO A 34 0.22 -8.02 12.23
N TRP A 35 -0.62 -7.72 11.25
CA TRP A 35 -2.07 -7.72 11.41
C TRP A 35 -2.72 -8.94 10.73
N GLY A 36 -3.95 -9.24 11.11
CA GLY A 36 -4.73 -10.37 10.57
C GLY A 36 -4.27 -11.75 11.07
N PRO A 37 -4.97 -12.82 10.68
CA PRO A 37 -6.23 -12.80 9.93
C PRO A 37 -7.35 -12.06 10.67
N ASN A 38 -8.02 -11.16 9.98
CA ASN A 38 -9.04 -10.31 10.56
C ASN A 38 -10.35 -11.06 10.80
N THR A 39 -11.02 -10.78 11.92
CA THR A 39 -12.44 -11.03 12.04
C THR A 39 -13.24 -10.04 11.18
N LYS A 40 -14.52 -10.32 10.92
CA LYS A 40 -15.36 -9.39 10.17
C LYS A 40 -15.48 -8.03 10.87
N GLN A 41 -15.48 -8.02 12.21
CA GLN A 41 -15.51 -6.80 13.00
C GLN A 41 -14.23 -5.96 12.79
N VAL A 42 -13.05 -6.56 12.83
CA VAL A 42 -11.77 -5.85 12.60
C VAL A 42 -11.72 -5.27 11.19
N SER A 43 -12.28 -5.96 10.20
CA SER A 43 -12.39 -5.42 8.82
C SER A 43 -13.35 -4.24 8.73
N LEU A 44 -14.45 -4.27 9.50
CA LEU A 44 -15.40 -3.15 9.60
C LEU A 44 -14.75 -1.95 10.28
N ASP A 45 -14.10 -2.17 11.43
CA ASP A 45 -13.40 -1.12 12.19
C ASP A 45 -12.33 -0.43 11.32
N PHE A 46 -11.62 -1.19 10.48
CA PHE A 46 -10.68 -0.63 9.51
C PHE A 46 -11.36 0.31 8.52
N ILE A 47 -12.49 -0.11 7.91
CA ILE A 47 -13.22 0.73 6.95
C ILE A 47 -13.74 2.00 7.63
N GLU A 48 -14.37 1.88 8.78
CA GLU A 48 -14.90 3.02 9.54
C GLU A 48 -13.78 4.01 9.90
N SER A 49 -12.64 3.52 10.36
CA SER A 49 -11.46 4.33 10.62
C SER A 49 -10.98 5.07 9.36
N GLN A 50 -10.92 4.41 8.21
CA GLN A 50 -10.48 5.07 6.98
C GLN A 50 -11.50 6.10 6.47
N LEU A 51 -12.79 5.87 6.64
CA LEU A 51 -13.84 6.84 6.30
C LEU A 51 -13.73 8.12 7.15
N GLU A 52 -13.41 8.00 8.44
CA GLU A 52 -13.17 9.15 9.31
C GLU A 52 -11.85 9.88 8.95
N LYS A 53 -10.77 9.13 8.73
CA LYS A 53 -9.47 9.70 8.34
C LYS A 53 -9.53 10.42 6.99
N ALA A 54 -10.38 9.97 6.07
CA ALA A 54 -10.59 10.64 4.79
C ALA A 54 -11.20 12.05 4.93
N LYS A 55 -11.89 12.35 6.04
CA LYS A 55 -12.50 13.65 6.35
C LYS A 55 -11.61 14.54 7.22
N ALA A 56 -10.48 14.01 7.71
CA ALA A 56 -9.61 14.74 8.63
C ALA A 56 -8.97 15.97 7.96
N ASP A 57 -8.79 17.03 8.75
CA ASP A 57 -8.05 18.23 8.36
C ASP A 57 -7.09 18.63 9.50
N PRO A 58 -5.76 18.54 9.30
CA PRO A 58 -5.09 18.06 8.11
C PRO A 58 -5.25 16.54 7.92
N ARG A 59 -5.39 16.10 6.66
CA ARG A 59 -5.38 14.68 6.32
C ARG A 59 -3.94 14.19 6.22
N ILE A 60 -3.61 13.11 6.94
CA ILE A 60 -2.29 12.50 6.95
C ILE A 60 -2.29 11.04 6.46
N GLU A 61 -3.46 10.44 6.25
CA GLU A 61 -3.60 9.08 5.72
C GLU A 61 -4.47 9.07 4.47
N TYR A 62 -3.92 8.56 3.39
CA TYR A 62 -4.58 8.47 2.10
C TYR A 62 -4.64 7.00 1.68
N VAL A 63 -5.72 6.31 2.06
CA VAL A 63 -5.94 4.90 1.74
C VAL A 63 -7.06 4.79 0.72
N PHE A 64 -6.75 4.16 -0.42
CA PHE A 64 -7.68 3.97 -1.52
C PHE A 64 -8.00 2.50 -1.77
N ALA A 65 -9.24 2.23 -2.10
CA ALA A 65 -9.69 1.00 -2.70
C ALA A 65 -9.13 0.89 -4.12
N VAL A 66 -8.54 -0.25 -4.45
CA VAL A 66 -8.04 -0.56 -5.80
C VAL A 66 -9.09 -1.37 -6.54
N VAL A 67 -9.69 -0.78 -7.56
CA VAL A 67 -10.78 -1.37 -8.35
C VAL A 67 -10.30 -1.53 -9.79
N PRO A 68 -10.19 -2.75 -10.33
CA PRO A 68 -9.85 -2.96 -11.74
C PRO A 68 -10.91 -2.37 -12.67
N ARG A 69 -10.49 -1.82 -13.81
CA ARG A 69 -11.44 -1.34 -14.83
C ARG A 69 -12.33 -2.49 -15.32
N GLY A 70 -13.63 -2.23 -15.37
CA GLY A 70 -14.63 -3.23 -15.74
C GLY A 70 -15.08 -4.14 -14.60
N GLU A 71 -14.55 -3.93 -13.38
CA GLU A 71 -15.02 -4.57 -12.16
C GLU A 71 -15.64 -3.52 -11.23
N ASP A 72 -16.67 -3.90 -10.46
CA ASP A 72 -17.32 -3.00 -9.48
C ASP A 72 -16.73 -3.16 -8.08
N ARG A 73 -16.00 -4.25 -7.86
CA ARG A 73 -15.47 -4.65 -6.55
C ARG A 73 -13.98 -4.36 -6.45
N LEU A 74 -13.55 -3.85 -5.29
CA LEU A 74 -12.12 -3.70 -5.01
C LEU A 74 -11.43 -5.08 -4.91
N VAL A 75 -10.15 -5.08 -5.28
CA VAL A 75 -9.26 -6.25 -5.18
C VAL A 75 -8.14 -6.05 -4.15
N GLY A 76 -8.11 -4.93 -3.48
CA GLY A 76 -7.13 -4.59 -2.48
C GLY A 76 -7.20 -3.12 -2.09
N THR A 77 -6.26 -2.71 -1.25
CA THR A 77 -6.06 -1.31 -0.86
C THR A 77 -4.60 -0.91 -1.04
N VAL A 78 -4.39 0.36 -1.32
CA VAL A 78 -3.08 1.02 -1.34
C VAL A 78 -3.16 2.30 -0.53
N GLY A 79 -2.11 2.64 0.20
CA GLY A 79 -2.13 3.83 1.06
C GLY A 79 -0.78 4.54 1.16
N ILE A 80 -0.88 5.85 1.39
CA ILE A 80 0.22 6.74 1.79
C ILE A 80 -0.09 7.30 3.18
N TYR A 81 0.90 7.23 4.05
CA TYR A 81 0.83 7.70 5.44
C TYR A 81 1.91 8.75 5.65
N LEU A 82 1.50 10.00 5.84
CA LEU A 82 2.41 11.14 5.98
C LEU A 82 3.01 11.20 7.39
N ASP A 83 4.31 11.48 7.44
CA ASP A 83 5.06 11.78 8.65
C ASP A 83 6.08 12.89 8.35
N GLY A 84 5.70 14.13 8.62
CA GLY A 84 6.52 15.29 8.31
C GLY A 84 6.85 15.42 6.82
N HIS A 85 8.12 15.30 6.50
CA HIS A 85 8.63 15.42 5.11
C HIS A 85 8.68 14.09 4.36
N GLN A 86 8.22 13.01 4.96
CA GLN A 86 8.24 11.67 4.36
C GLN A 86 6.86 11.03 4.39
N ALA A 87 6.71 9.97 3.62
CA ALA A 87 5.50 9.17 3.58
C ALA A 87 5.81 7.68 3.51
N MET A 88 5.04 6.87 4.22
CA MET A 88 5.10 5.42 4.11
C MET A 88 4.09 4.94 3.06
N LEU A 89 4.53 4.09 2.15
CA LEU A 89 3.68 3.36 1.20
C LEU A 89 3.33 2.00 1.79
N GLY A 90 2.03 1.66 1.78
CA GLY A 90 1.52 0.37 2.18
C GLY A 90 0.44 -0.16 1.25
N TYR A 91 0.30 -1.48 1.13
CA TYR A 91 -0.75 -2.11 0.31
C TYR A 91 -1.03 -3.54 0.75
N ALA A 92 -2.25 -4.00 0.42
CA ALA A 92 -2.65 -5.39 0.55
C ALA A 92 -3.64 -5.75 -0.56
N TYR A 93 -3.52 -6.98 -1.10
CA TYR A 93 -4.34 -7.43 -2.22
C TYR A 93 -4.87 -8.84 -2.01
N ASP A 94 -6.11 -9.06 -2.46
CA ASP A 94 -6.69 -10.39 -2.64
C ASP A 94 -5.80 -11.23 -3.55
N ARG A 95 -5.60 -12.50 -3.22
CA ARG A 95 -4.76 -13.43 -4.00
C ARG A 95 -5.17 -13.55 -5.46
N ARG A 96 -6.48 -13.43 -5.75
CA ARG A 96 -7.01 -13.45 -7.12
C ARG A 96 -6.53 -12.31 -7.99
N ALA A 97 -6.00 -11.24 -7.38
CA ALA A 97 -5.42 -10.10 -8.07
C ALA A 97 -3.89 -10.18 -8.23
N TRP A 98 -3.24 -11.18 -7.61
CA TRP A 98 -1.79 -11.33 -7.69
C TRP A 98 -1.32 -11.64 -9.11
N GLY A 99 -0.11 -11.20 -9.46
CA GLY A 99 0.49 -11.41 -10.77
C GLY A 99 -0.08 -10.58 -11.92
N ARG A 100 -1.14 -9.77 -11.66
CA ARG A 100 -1.81 -8.94 -12.69
C ARG A 100 -1.17 -7.54 -12.87
N GLY A 101 -0.15 -7.19 -12.08
CA GLY A 101 0.50 -5.89 -12.15
C GLY A 101 -0.19 -4.76 -11.36
N PHE A 102 -1.37 -5.00 -10.82
CA PHE A 102 -2.19 -3.99 -10.13
C PHE A 102 -1.48 -3.35 -8.93
N ALA A 103 -0.75 -4.15 -8.13
CA ALA A 103 -0.01 -3.61 -6.99
C ALA A 103 1.08 -2.62 -7.44
N THR A 104 1.78 -2.91 -8.53
CA THR A 104 2.81 -2.02 -9.08
C THR A 104 2.19 -0.74 -9.63
N GLU A 105 1.12 -0.85 -10.42
CA GLU A 105 0.43 0.30 -11.03
C GLU A 105 -0.13 1.24 -9.95
N ALA A 106 -0.84 0.69 -8.96
CA ALA A 106 -1.37 1.47 -7.86
C ALA A 106 -0.27 2.10 -6.99
N ALA A 107 0.82 1.36 -6.69
CA ALA A 107 1.93 1.86 -5.89
C ALA A 107 2.65 3.03 -6.59
N ILE A 108 2.92 2.94 -7.90
CA ILE A 108 3.51 4.04 -8.69
C ILE A 108 2.61 5.28 -8.63
N THR A 109 1.29 5.12 -8.82
CA THR A 109 0.34 6.23 -8.73
C THR A 109 0.34 6.89 -7.35
N MET A 110 0.49 6.10 -6.28
CA MET A 110 0.57 6.65 -4.93
C MET A 110 1.90 7.35 -4.65
N VAL A 111 3.01 6.85 -5.20
CA VAL A 111 4.32 7.51 -5.15
C VAL A 111 4.27 8.85 -5.88
N GLU A 112 3.69 8.89 -7.08
CA GLU A 112 3.47 10.12 -7.83
C GLU A 112 2.63 11.13 -7.03
N MET A 113 1.52 10.69 -6.45
CA MET A 113 0.69 11.55 -5.60
C MET A 113 1.48 12.08 -4.39
N ALA A 114 2.32 11.25 -3.76
CA ALA A 114 3.09 11.65 -2.60
C ALA A 114 4.09 12.78 -2.93
N PHE A 115 4.82 12.68 -4.03
CA PHE A 115 5.76 13.71 -4.45
C PHE A 115 5.08 14.94 -5.07
N ASP A 116 4.21 14.74 -6.05
CA ASP A 116 3.69 15.82 -6.88
C ASP A 116 2.53 16.59 -6.22
N VAL A 117 1.74 15.93 -5.38
CA VAL A 117 0.55 16.53 -4.75
C VAL A 117 0.75 16.82 -3.27
N LEU A 118 1.34 15.86 -2.53
CA LEU A 118 1.51 15.99 -1.08
C LEU A 118 2.86 16.64 -0.70
N GLY A 119 3.79 16.80 -1.65
CA GLY A 119 5.03 17.55 -1.49
C GLY A 119 6.03 16.91 -0.52
N VAL A 120 5.98 15.59 -0.36
CA VAL A 120 6.98 14.88 0.46
C VAL A 120 8.33 14.84 -0.26
N ARG A 121 9.40 14.70 0.49
CA ARG A 121 10.77 14.59 -0.04
C ARG A 121 11.30 13.16 -0.08
N ARG A 122 10.57 12.24 0.53
CA ARG A 122 10.92 10.84 0.63
C ARG A 122 9.66 9.98 0.72
N VAL A 123 9.62 8.91 -0.05
CA VAL A 123 8.67 7.81 0.14
C VAL A 123 9.45 6.58 0.58
N TRP A 124 8.96 5.88 1.59
CA TRP A 124 9.56 4.64 2.07
C TRP A 124 8.52 3.54 2.21
N ALA A 125 8.97 2.31 2.22
CA ALA A 125 8.14 1.14 2.46
C ALA A 125 8.92 0.07 3.19
N ALA A 126 8.22 -0.87 3.81
CA ALA A 126 8.82 -1.99 4.50
C ALA A 126 8.18 -3.31 4.07
N CYS A 127 8.96 -4.37 4.01
CA CYS A 127 8.45 -5.72 3.79
C CYS A 127 9.30 -6.78 4.49
N ASP A 128 8.68 -7.93 4.78
CA ASP A 128 9.38 -9.12 5.23
C ASP A 128 10.35 -9.62 4.15
N PRO A 129 11.58 -10.07 4.49
CA PRO A 129 12.52 -10.61 3.51
C PRO A 129 11.99 -11.80 2.69
N ALA A 130 11.07 -12.58 3.25
CA ALA A 130 10.43 -13.68 2.55
C ALA A 130 9.32 -13.23 1.58
N ASN A 131 8.82 -11.99 1.72
CA ASN A 131 7.81 -11.43 0.82
C ASN A 131 8.45 -10.88 -0.47
N THR A 132 8.96 -11.80 -1.29
CA THR A 132 9.64 -11.45 -2.55
C THR A 132 8.71 -10.75 -3.56
N ALA A 133 7.40 -10.98 -3.45
CA ALA A 133 6.41 -10.31 -4.29
C ALA A 133 6.33 -8.82 -3.97
N SER A 134 6.27 -8.46 -2.67
CA SER A 134 6.31 -7.06 -2.24
C SER A 134 7.63 -6.40 -2.63
N ALA A 135 8.78 -7.04 -2.38
CA ALA A 135 10.08 -6.51 -2.78
C ALA A 135 10.15 -6.18 -4.28
N ARG A 136 9.57 -7.03 -5.16
CA ARG A 136 9.51 -6.77 -6.60
C ARG A 136 8.62 -5.58 -6.96
N VAL A 137 7.52 -5.36 -6.24
CA VAL A 137 6.68 -4.17 -6.44
C VAL A 137 7.47 -2.92 -6.10
N LEU A 138 8.14 -2.89 -4.93
CA LEU A 138 8.93 -1.74 -4.49
C LEU A 138 10.09 -1.42 -5.45
N GLN A 139 10.80 -2.45 -5.94
CA GLN A 139 11.82 -2.29 -6.97
C GLN A 139 11.26 -1.66 -8.27
N LYS A 140 10.07 -2.10 -8.71
CA LYS A 140 9.41 -1.54 -9.91
C LYS A 140 8.92 -0.10 -9.71
N CYS A 141 8.69 0.32 -8.48
CA CYS A 141 8.42 1.72 -8.14
C CYS A 141 9.70 2.58 -8.11
N GLY A 142 10.87 2.00 -8.40
CA GLY A 142 12.15 2.70 -8.35
C GLY A 142 12.77 2.80 -6.95
N MET A 143 12.18 2.14 -5.94
CA MET A 143 12.72 2.18 -4.57
C MET A 143 14.02 1.40 -4.47
N VAL A 144 14.94 1.92 -3.68
CA VAL A 144 16.25 1.31 -3.35
C VAL A 144 16.15 0.61 -1.99
N LEU A 145 16.73 -0.58 -1.87
CA LEU A 145 16.88 -1.25 -0.58
C LEU A 145 17.91 -0.51 0.27
N GLU A 146 17.48 0.08 1.38
CA GLU A 146 18.32 0.88 2.26
C GLU A 146 18.85 0.10 3.46
N GLY A 147 18.14 -0.95 3.87
CA GLY A 147 18.59 -1.72 5.01
C GLY A 147 17.72 -2.90 5.37
N ARG A 148 18.23 -3.66 6.36
CA ARG A 148 17.53 -4.76 6.99
C ARG A 148 17.58 -4.58 8.50
N LEU A 149 16.42 -4.49 9.11
CA LEU A 149 16.26 -4.43 10.56
C LEU A 149 16.02 -5.85 11.08
N ARG A 150 16.87 -6.28 12.02
CA ARG A 150 16.78 -7.65 12.55
C ARG A 150 15.77 -7.70 13.70
N HIS A 151 14.88 -8.71 13.68
CA HIS A 151 13.85 -8.94 14.70
C HIS A 151 12.99 -7.69 14.97
N ASP A 152 12.68 -6.93 13.93
CA ASP A 152 11.96 -5.67 14.01
C ASP A 152 10.44 -5.86 14.12
N SER A 153 9.91 -6.89 13.49
CA SER A 153 8.47 -7.14 13.43
C SER A 153 8.09 -8.42 14.20
N ASP A 154 7.11 -8.31 15.08
CA ASP A 154 6.48 -9.49 15.70
C ASP A 154 5.26 -9.90 14.85
N ILE A 155 5.38 -11.04 14.18
CA ILE A 155 4.29 -11.62 13.40
C ILE A 155 3.77 -12.87 14.13
N ARG A 156 2.73 -12.66 14.91
CA ARG A 156 2.05 -13.73 15.66
C ARG A 156 2.99 -14.52 16.59
N GLY A 157 3.89 -13.81 17.30
CA GLY A 157 4.85 -14.37 18.24
C GLY A 157 6.17 -14.83 17.59
N GLU A 158 6.34 -14.66 16.29
CA GLU A 158 7.59 -14.89 15.58
C GLU A 158 8.27 -13.55 15.26
N LEU A 159 9.46 -13.33 15.82
CA LEU A 159 10.26 -12.14 15.52
C LEU A 159 10.90 -12.29 14.15
N ARG A 160 10.57 -11.40 13.24
CA ARG A 160 11.01 -11.40 11.85
C ARG A 160 11.76 -10.13 11.48
N ASP A 161 12.64 -10.26 10.51
CA ASP A 161 13.37 -9.12 9.99
C ASP A 161 12.50 -8.28 9.05
N THR A 162 12.86 -7.01 8.93
CA THR A 162 12.20 -6.05 8.03
C THR A 162 13.22 -5.50 7.03
N LEU A 163 12.90 -5.55 5.74
CA LEU A 163 13.61 -4.82 4.69
C LEU A 163 13.00 -3.43 4.56
N VAL A 164 13.84 -2.41 4.61
CA VAL A 164 13.43 -1.00 4.43
C VAL A 164 13.86 -0.54 3.05
N TRP A 165 12.89 0.00 2.32
CA TRP A 165 13.03 0.53 0.96
C TRP A 165 12.75 2.01 0.96
N GLY A 166 13.49 2.79 0.19
CA GLY A 166 13.31 4.23 0.08
C GLY A 166 13.40 4.74 -1.34
N LEU A 167 12.79 5.88 -1.58
CA LEU A 167 12.87 6.64 -2.82
C LEU A 167 12.87 8.13 -2.47
N LEU A 168 13.85 8.87 -2.96
CA LEU A 168 13.96 10.31 -2.78
C LEU A 168 13.26 11.05 -3.94
N GLU A 169 12.81 12.27 -3.68
CA GLU A 169 12.20 13.13 -4.70
C GLU A 169 13.14 13.35 -5.91
N SER A 170 14.45 13.53 -5.68
CA SER A 170 15.43 13.66 -6.75
C SER A 170 15.54 12.42 -7.64
N GLU A 171 15.55 11.23 -7.01
CA GLU A 171 15.59 9.94 -7.74
C GLU A 171 14.32 9.72 -8.55
N TRP A 172 13.16 10.09 -7.99
CA TRP A 172 11.88 10.03 -8.70
C TRP A 172 11.86 10.91 -9.95
N ASN A 173 12.40 12.14 -9.86
CA ASN A 173 12.48 13.03 -10.99
C ASN A 173 13.40 12.48 -12.09
N GLU A 174 14.57 11.92 -11.72
CA GLU A 174 15.49 11.27 -12.66
C GLU A 174 14.83 10.08 -13.40
N LEU A 175 14.07 9.25 -12.69
CA LEU A 175 13.34 8.11 -13.27
C LEU A 175 12.31 8.55 -14.31
N ARG A 176 11.60 9.65 -14.05
CA ARG A 176 10.59 10.21 -14.97
C ARG A 176 11.23 10.79 -16.23
N GLU A 177 12.34 11.51 -16.09
CA GLU A 177 13.10 12.06 -17.23
C GLU A 177 13.65 10.94 -18.13
N ALA A 178 14.12 9.83 -17.56
CA ALA A 178 14.63 8.69 -18.32
C ALA A 178 13.54 7.91 -19.10
N THR A 179 12.26 8.13 -18.77
CA THR A 179 11.13 7.40 -19.36
C THR A 179 10.39 8.24 -20.44
N THR A 180 10.73 9.52 -20.56
CA THR A 180 10.18 10.47 -21.55
C THR A 180 11.02 10.51 -22.80
#